data_46559739d235a9085480ffaa3ae473c5
#
_entry.id   46559739d235a9085480ffaa3ae473c5
#
_cell.length_a   1.000
_cell.length_b   1.000
_cell.length_c   1.000
_cell.angle_alpha   90.00
_cell.angle_beta   90.00
_cell.angle_gamma   90.00
#
_symmetry.space_group_name_H-M   'P 1'
#
loop_
_entity.id
_entity.type
_entity.pdbx_description
1 polymer ?
#
loop_
_entity_poly.entity_id
_entity_poly.type
_entity_poly.pdbx_seq_one_letter_code
_entity_poly.pdbx_strand_id
1 'polypeptide(L)'
;PEAETPGIGSRIFRVVKKALAAVALTIAACGIAAVIRRHILCKRRRRGRKGEALGEQIQRIYRSFAALQKFNKKSVCSCQEEHFAKQLGKKYPVFSEKTAQKLANIVLKACYSDQGLTKKECQFVLDCYEKLAEAVSKELSPAKRLAGSLIFCFW
;
A
#
# COMPACT_ATOMS: atom_id res chain seq x y z
N PRO A 1 26.82 54.61 -27.07
CA PRO A 1 26.25 53.27 -26.95
C PRO A 1 25.40 53.26 -25.70
N GLU A 2 24.07 53.49 -25.89
CA GLU A 2 23.11 53.41 -24.81
C GLU A 2 22.93 51.93 -24.44
N ALA A 3 23.36 51.58 -23.23
CA ALA A 3 23.07 50.26 -22.65
C ALA A 3 21.58 50.21 -22.28
N GLU A 4 20.77 49.58 -23.11
CA GLU A 4 19.36 49.29 -22.82
C GLU A 4 19.28 48.48 -21.51
N THR A 5 18.86 49.18 -20.44
CA THR A 5 18.54 48.51 -19.19
C THR A 5 17.36 47.56 -19.42
N PRO A 6 17.49 46.25 -19.15
CA PRO A 6 16.41 45.32 -19.38
C PRO A 6 15.18 45.73 -18.55
N GLY A 7 14.08 46.02 -19.28
CA GLY A 7 12.84 46.51 -18.70
C GLY A 7 12.33 45.59 -17.57
N ILE A 8 11.65 46.17 -16.57
CA ILE A 8 11.10 45.47 -15.38
C ILE A 8 10.35 44.20 -15.75
N GLY A 9 9.64 44.19 -16.88
CA GLY A 9 8.94 43.01 -17.39
C GLY A 9 9.83 41.80 -17.71
N SER A 10 11.05 42.03 -18.23
CA SER A 10 11.96 40.94 -18.57
C SER A 10 12.62 40.29 -17.31
N ARG A 11 12.75 41.08 -16.24
CA ARG A 11 13.22 40.56 -14.93
C ARG A 11 12.15 39.73 -14.26
N ILE A 12 10.90 40.20 -14.23
CA ILE A 12 9.74 39.46 -13.68
C ILE A 12 9.56 38.15 -14.43
N PHE A 13 9.59 38.16 -15.75
CA PHE A 13 9.45 36.95 -16.56
C PHE A 13 10.55 35.90 -16.26
N ARG A 14 11.79 36.31 -16.08
CA ARG A 14 12.88 35.42 -15.70
C ARG A 14 12.71 34.83 -14.29
N VAL A 15 12.23 35.60 -13.33
CA VAL A 15 11.97 35.10 -11.97
C VAL A 15 10.84 34.08 -11.98
N VAL A 16 9.72 34.39 -12.67
CA VAL A 16 8.60 33.47 -12.81
C VAL A 16 9.00 32.17 -13.50
N LYS A 17 9.79 32.22 -14.57
CA LYS A 17 10.30 31.04 -15.26
C LYS A 17 11.18 30.18 -14.36
N LYS A 18 12.07 30.79 -13.55
CA LYS A 18 12.91 30.06 -12.57
C LYS A 18 12.05 29.43 -11.46
N ALA A 19 11.05 30.13 -10.96
CA ALA A 19 10.13 29.61 -9.94
C ALA A 19 9.33 28.40 -10.47
N LEU A 20 8.79 28.49 -11.68
CA LEU A 20 8.08 27.38 -12.34
C LEU A 20 9.02 26.16 -12.55
N ALA A 21 10.24 26.38 -12.98
CA ALA A 21 11.22 25.30 -13.15
C ALA A 21 11.56 24.64 -11.80
N ALA A 22 11.72 25.40 -10.73
CA ALA A 22 11.98 24.89 -9.39
C ALA A 22 10.78 24.04 -8.89
N VAL A 23 9.55 24.51 -9.08
CA VAL A 23 8.34 23.76 -8.72
C VAL A 23 8.25 22.46 -9.52
N ALA A 24 8.51 22.48 -10.83
CA ALA A 24 8.50 21.29 -11.67
C ALA A 24 9.54 20.25 -11.22
N LEU A 25 10.77 20.70 -10.88
CA LEU A 25 11.83 19.85 -10.36
C LEU A 25 11.43 19.21 -9.02
N THR A 26 10.81 19.99 -8.12
CA THR A 26 10.34 19.48 -6.82
C THR A 26 9.26 18.41 -7.00
N ILE A 27 8.29 18.61 -7.89
CA ILE A 27 7.26 17.63 -8.21
C ILE A 27 7.88 16.36 -8.78
N ALA A 28 8.84 16.48 -9.70
CA ALA A 28 9.54 15.33 -10.28
C ALA A 28 10.32 14.54 -9.21
N ALA A 29 11.06 15.23 -8.34
CA ALA A 29 11.80 14.60 -7.23
C ALA A 29 10.87 13.86 -6.27
N CYS A 30 9.74 14.46 -5.88
CA CYS A 30 8.72 13.83 -5.05
C CYS A 30 8.12 12.60 -5.72
N GLY A 31 7.85 12.66 -7.03
CA GLY A 31 7.36 11.54 -7.83
C GLY A 31 8.35 10.36 -7.83
N ILE A 32 9.62 10.62 -8.08
CA ILE A 32 10.69 9.61 -8.06
C ILE A 32 10.80 8.99 -6.66
N ALA A 33 10.83 9.79 -5.59
CA ALA A 33 10.89 9.30 -4.22
C ALA A 33 9.70 8.39 -3.88
N ALA A 34 8.48 8.75 -4.31
CA ALA A 34 7.28 7.94 -4.12
C ALA A 34 7.37 6.59 -4.85
N VAL A 35 7.87 6.55 -6.07
CA VAL A 35 8.07 5.31 -6.85
C VAL A 35 9.12 4.41 -6.18
N ILE A 36 10.25 4.97 -5.76
CA ILE A 36 11.31 4.22 -5.05
C ILE A 36 10.75 3.63 -3.75
N ARG A 37 10.04 4.45 -2.94
CA ARG A 37 9.40 4.01 -1.69
C ARG A 37 8.42 2.85 -1.95
N ARG A 38 7.57 2.99 -2.97
CA ARG A 38 6.64 1.93 -3.37
C ARG A 38 7.38 0.64 -3.72
N HIS A 39 8.40 0.71 -4.56
CA HIS A 39 9.18 -0.46 -4.95
C HIS A 39 9.81 -1.17 -3.74
N ILE A 40 10.42 -0.41 -2.82
CA ILE A 40 11.03 -0.96 -1.60
C ILE A 40 9.97 -1.63 -0.73
N LEU A 41 8.81 -1.00 -0.50
CA LEU A 41 7.77 -1.55 0.36
C LEU A 41 7.12 -2.80 -0.25
N CYS A 42 6.85 -2.82 -1.56
CA CYS A 42 6.35 -4.02 -2.25
C CYS A 42 7.36 -5.18 -2.17
N LYS A 43 8.65 -4.89 -2.39
CA LYS A 43 9.71 -5.89 -2.28
C LYS A 43 9.82 -6.45 -0.86
N ARG A 44 9.74 -5.58 0.17
CA ARG A 44 9.74 -5.99 1.58
C ARG A 44 8.54 -6.84 1.97
N ARG A 45 7.36 -6.57 1.41
CA ARG A 45 6.18 -7.42 1.64
C ARG A 45 6.38 -8.82 1.08
N ARG A 46 6.82 -8.91 -0.18
CA ARG A 46 6.98 -10.20 -0.86
C ARG A 46 8.13 -11.05 -0.31
N ARG A 47 9.26 -10.43 0.00
CA ARG A 47 10.49 -11.15 0.39
C ARG A 47 10.74 -11.22 1.89
N GLY A 48 9.96 -10.50 2.70
CA GLY A 48 10.28 -10.31 4.11
C GLY A 48 11.48 -9.37 4.33
N ARG A 49 11.81 -9.16 5.58
CA ARG A 49 13.06 -8.51 5.97
C ARG A 49 14.13 -9.58 6.18
N LYS A 50 15.39 -9.25 5.93
CA LYS A 50 16.51 -10.16 6.19
C LYS A 50 16.52 -10.51 7.69
N GLY A 51 16.42 -11.82 8.02
CA GLY A 51 16.35 -12.30 9.41
C GLY A 51 14.97 -12.22 10.09
N GLU A 52 13.91 -11.79 9.38
CA GLU A 52 12.54 -11.73 9.92
C GLU A 52 11.95 -13.14 10.05
N ALA A 53 11.38 -13.46 11.22
CA ALA A 53 10.65 -14.71 11.43
C ALA A 53 9.38 -14.77 10.59
N LEU A 54 8.95 -15.98 10.17
CA LEU A 54 7.75 -16.15 9.34
C LEU A 54 6.49 -15.62 10.03
N GLY A 55 6.39 -15.76 11.36
CA GLY A 55 5.28 -15.21 12.14
C GLY A 55 5.19 -13.69 12.04
N GLU A 56 6.31 -12.98 12.21
CA GLU A 56 6.37 -11.53 12.08
C GLU A 56 6.01 -11.07 10.66
N GLN A 57 6.48 -11.80 9.64
CA GLN A 57 6.15 -11.50 8.25
C GLN A 57 4.65 -11.63 7.99
N ILE A 58 4.02 -12.71 8.45
CA ILE A 58 2.57 -12.94 8.34
C ILE A 58 1.79 -11.85 9.05
N GLN A 59 2.14 -11.52 10.30
CA GLN A 59 1.49 -10.45 11.06
C GLN A 59 1.60 -9.09 10.36
N ARG A 60 2.75 -8.79 9.77
CA ARG A 60 2.97 -7.54 9.02
C ARG A 60 2.11 -7.47 7.76
N ILE A 61 2.01 -8.58 7.01
CA ILE A 61 1.12 -8.65 5.83
C ILE A 61 -0.33 -8.47 6.26
N TYR A 62 -0.75 -9.12 7.36
CA TYR A 62 -2.10 -9.00 7.88
C TYR A 62 -2.43 -7.59 8.39
N ARG A 63 -1.49 -6.88 9.02
CA ARG A 63 -1.67 -5.45 9.37
C ARG A 63 -1.91 -4.60 8.12
N SER A 64 -1.22 -4.90 7.02
CA SER A 64 -1.45 -4.24 5.73
C SER A 64 -2.81 -4.58 5.14
N PHE A 65 -3.28 -5.82 5.31
CA PHE A 65 -4.61 -6.28 4.93
C PHE A 65 -5.71 -5.51 5.71
N ALA A 66 -5.56 -5.36 7.02
CA ALA A 66 -6.47 -4.57 7.85
C ALA A 66 -6.46 -3.07 7.50
N ALA A 67 -5.27 -2.51 7.23
CA ALA A 67 -5.13 -1.11 6.81
C ALA A 67 -5.84 -0.84 5.47
N LEU A 68 -5.80 -1.79 4.56
CA LEU A 68 -6.48 -1.69 3.27
C LEU A 68 -8.01 -1.70 3.41
N GLN A 69 -8.56 -2.50 4.33
CA GLN A 69 -9.98 -2.47 4.66
C GLN A 69 -10.41 -1.10 5.21
N LYS A 70 -9.62 -0.52 6.14
CA LYS A 70 -9.85 0.84 6.66
C LYS A 70 -9.82 1.89 5.55
N PHE A 71 -8.88 1.79 4.64
CA PHE A 71 -8.76 2.72 3.52
C PHE A 71 -9.99 2.69 2.61
N ASN A 72 -10.60 1.54 2.42
CA ASN A 72 -11.85 1.38 1.68
C ASN A 72 -13.10 1.81 2.47
N LYS A 73 -12.92 2.39 3.66
CA LYS A 73 -14.02 2.81 4.56
C LYS A 73 -15.00 1.68 4.95
N LYS A 74 -14.63 0.44 4.75
CA LYS A 74 -15.38 -0.71 5.26
C LYS A 74 -14.91 -1.03 6.68
N SER A 75 -15.80 -1.50 7.54
CA SER A 75 -15.41 -1.95 8.88
C SER A 75 -14.39 -3.07 8.76
N VAL A 76 -13.34 -3.00 9.57
CA VAL A 76 -12.29 -4.03 9.60
C VAL A 76 -12.87 -5.31 10.16
N CYS A 77 -12.71 -6.42 9.43
CA CYS A 77 -12.96 -7.74 9.97
C CYS A 77 -11.69 -8.21 10.70
N SER A 78 -11.82 -8.54 11.97
CA SER A 78 -10.72 -9.09 12.76
C SER A 78 -10.74 -10.61 12.72
N CYS A 79 -9.58 -11.25 12.48
CA CYS A 79 -9.48 -12.71 12.48
C CYS A 79 -9.75 -13.35 13.87
N GLN A 80 -9.84 -12.54 14.93
CA GLN A 80 -10.23 -12.97 16.27
C GLN A 80 -11.75 -13.05 16.46
N GLU A 81 -12.55 -12.48 15.56
CA GLU A 81 -14.00 -12.53 15.63
C GLU A 81 -14.52 -13.90 15.16
N GLU A 82 -15.47 -14.46 15.90
CA GLU A 82 -16.08 -15.77 15.62
C GLU A 82 -16.63 -15.88 14.19
N HIS A 83 -17.17 -14.79 13.67
CA HIS A 83 -17.79 -14.76 12.33
C HIS A 83 -16.92 -14.14 11.25
N PHE A 84 -15.60 -14.03 11.48
CA PHE A 84 -14.64 -13.41 10.53
C PHE A 84 -14.82 -13.89 9.09
N ALA A 85 -14.83 -15.20 8.89
CA ALA A 85 -14.88 -15.79 7.56
C ALA A 85 -16.16 -15.40 6.80
N LYS A 86 -17.32 -15.45 7.48
CA LYS A 86 -18.61 -15.07 6.92
C LYS A 86 -18.70 -13.58 6.65
N GLN A 87 -18.18 -12.74 7.56
CA GLN A 87 -18.17 -11.30 7.40
C GLN A 87 -17.26 -10.87 6.26
N LEU A 88 -16.06 -11.47 6.14
CA LEU A 88 -15.12 -11.16 5.08
C LEU A 88 -15.69 -11.53 3.71
N GLY A 89 -16.28 -12.73 3.57
CA GLY A 89 -16.92 -13.17 2.33
C GLY A 89 -18.11 -12.29 1.92
N LYS A 90 -18.92 -11.83 2.90
CA LYS A 90 -20.01 -10.90 2.63
C LYS A 90 -19.54 -9.53 2.14
N LYS A 91 -18.43 -9.02 2.69
CA LYS A 91 -17.87 -7.70 2.31
C LYS A 91 -17.05 -7.74 1.03
N TYR A 92 -16.38 -8.85 0.80
CA TYR A 92 -15.49 -9.06 -0.34
C TYR A 92 -15.77 -10.43 -0.96
N PRO A 93 -16.67 -10.53 -1.95
CA PRO A 93 -17.07 -11.80 -2.58
C PRO A 93 -15.92 -12.59 -3.22
N VAL A 94 -14.76 -11.96 -3.38
CA VAL A 94 -13.52 -12.62 -3.85
C VAL A 94 -13.00 -13.67 -2.86
N PHE A 95 -13.45 -13.63 -1.60
CA PHE A 95 -13.08 -14.61 -0.57
C PHE A 95 -14.22 -15.60 -0.33
N SER A 96 -13.97 -16.87 -0.59
CA SER A 96 -14.84 -17.92 -0.09
C SER A 96 -14.68 -18.07 1.43
N GLU A 97 -15.70 -18.57 2.10
CA GLU A 97 -15.67 -18.80 3.56
C GLU A 97 -14.50 -19.71 3.96
N LYS A 98 -14.23 -20.76 3.17
CA LYS A 98 -13.07 -21.66 3.38
C LYS A 98 -11.73 -20.92 3.29
N THR A 99 -11.59 -20.02 2.31
CA THR A 99 -10.37 -19.21 2.14
C THR A 99 -10.17 -18.26 3.32
N ALA A 100 -11.24 -17.59 3.74
CA ALA A 100 -11.22 -16.68 4.88
C ALA A 100 -10.93 -17.41 6.20
N GLN A 101 -11.50 -18.59 6.42
CA GLN A 101 -11.22 -19.41 7.59
C GLN A 101 -9.76 -19.86 7.62
N LYS A 102 -9.21 -20.31 6.49
CA LYS A 102 -7.80 -20.66 6.38
C LYS A 102 -6.89 -19.48 6.67
N LEU A 103 -7.23 -18.28 6.17
CA LEU A 103 -6.50 -17.04 6.46
C LEU A 103 -6.49 -16.75 7.96
N ALA A 104 -7.66 -16.83 8.63
CA ALA A 104 -7.77 -16.62 10.07
C ALA A 104 -6.87 -17.60 10.85
N ASN A 105 -6.96 -18.88 10.54
CA ASN A 105 -6.18 -19.91 11.23
C ASN A 105 -4.66 -19.68 11.11
N ILE A 106 -4.17 -19.30 9.92
CA ILE A 106 -2.74 -19.02 9.70
C ILE A 106 -2.32 -17.76 10.49
N VAL A 107 -3.14 -16.71 10.47
CA VAL A 107 -2.84 -15.46 11.19
C VAL A 107 -2.86 -15.68 12.70
N LEU A 108 -3.85 -16.40 13.23
CA LEU A 108 -3.92 -16.74 14.65
C LEU A 108 -2.72 -17.61 15.06
N LYS A 109 -2.36 -18.61 14.26
CA LYS A 109 -1.14 -19.41 14.48
C LYS A 109 0.11 -18.52 14.54
N ALA A 110 0.24 -17.54 13.63
CA ALA A 110 1.36 -16.59 13.63
C ALA A 110 1.35 -15.62 14.82
N CYS A 111 0.20 -15.38 15.45
CA CYS A 111 0.11 -14.54 16.64
C CYS A 111 0.44 -15.27 17.94
N TYR A 112 0.12 -16.56 18.02
CA TYR A 112 0.20 -17.32 19.27
C TYR A 112 1.21 -18.45 19.26
N SER A 113 1.74 -18.84 18.09
CA SER A 113 2.71 -19.92 17.97
C SER A 113 3.60 -19.71 16.74
N ASP A 114 4.88 -19.44 16.96
CA ASP A 114 5.87 -19.38 15.88
C ASP A 114 6.26 -20.76 15.34
N GLN A 115 5.85 -21.84 16.02
CA GLN A 115 6.21 -23.20 15.64
C GLN A 115 5.34 -23.70 14.48
N GLY A 116 6.00 -24.29 13.47
CA GLY A 116 5.34 -24.96 12.37
C GLY A 116 4.74 -24.05 11.29
N LEU A 117 5.09 -22.77 11.25
CA LEU A 117 4.75 -21.90 10.13
C LEU A 117 5.62 -22.24 8.91
N THR A 118 4.99 -22.23 7.73
CA THR A 118 5.64 -22.57 6.47
C THR A 118 5.69 -21.38 5.53
N LYS A 119 6.67 -21.39 4.60
CA LYS A 119 6.73 -20.38 3.53
C LYS A 119 5.47 -20.41 2.64
N LYS A 120 4.83 -21.58 2.49
CA LYS A 120 3.57 -21.73 1.73
C LYS A 120 2.41 -21.01 2.43
N GLU A 121 2.34 -21.05 3.76
CA GLU A 121 1.34 -20.31 4.55
C GLU A 121 1.57 -18.81 4.45
N CYS A 122 2.81 -18.35 4.53
CA CYS A 122 3.15 -16.94 4.33
C CYS A 122 2.77 -16.45 2.92
N GLN A 123 3.06 -17.24 1.88
CA GLN A 123 2.67 -16.93 0.51
C GLN A 123 1.15 -16.86 0.37
N PHE A 124 0.41 -17.79 0.98
CA PHE A 124 -1.05 -17.78 0.96
C PHE A 124 -1.64 -16.49 1.57
N VAL A 125 -1.07 -16.00 2.69
CA VAL A 125 -1.51 -14.74 3.30
C VAL A 125 -1.21 -13.54 2.39
N LEU A 126 -0.06 -13.56 1.69
CA LEU A 126 0.29 -12.55 0.71
C LEU A 126 -0.67 -12.56 -0.48
N ASP A 127 -1.02 -13.74 -1.00
CA ASP A 127 -1.99 -13.90 -2.11
C ASP A 127 -3.37 -13.38 -1.71
N CYS A 128 -3.80 -13.61 -0.46
CA CYS A 128 -5.04 -13.05 0.08
C CYS A 128 -4.97 -11.50 0.14
N TYR A 129 -3.84 -10.93 0.55
CA TYR A 129 -3.65 -9.50 0.54
C TYR A 129 -3.73 -8.92 -0.89
N GLU A 130 -3.06 -9.55 -1.85
CA GLU A 130 -3.06 -9.11 -3.26
C GLU A 130 -4.47 -9.18 -3.87
N LYS A 131 -5.24 -10.24 -3.59
CA LYS A 131 -6.66 -10.35 -4.00
C LYS A 131 -7.53 -9.25 -3.41
N LEU A 132 -7.34 -8.93 -2.11
CA LEU A 132 -8.06 -7.83 -1.49
C LEU A 132 -7.67 -6.50 -2.12
N ALA A 133 -6.38 -6.28 -2.37
CA ALA A 133 -5.88 -5.05 -2.98
C ALA A 133 -6.48 -4.84 -4.38
N GLU A 134 -6.57 -5.90 -5.18
CA GLU A 134 -7.21 -5.86 -6.49
C GLU A 134 -8.71 -5.53 -6.39
N ALA A 135 -9.44 -6.21 -5.48
CA ALA A 135 -10.86 -5.98 -5.28
C ALA A 135 -11.14 -4.54 -4.84
N VAL A 136 -10.38 -4.04 -3.85
CA VAL A 136 -10.49 -2.66 -3.36
C VAL A 136 -10.12 -1.66 -4.46
N SER A 137 -9.09 -1.92 -5.25
CA SER A 137 -8.69 -1.01 -6.32
C SER A 137 -9.77 -0.80 -7.38
N LYS A 138 -10.59 -1.84 -7.66
CA LYS A 138 -11.73 -1.76 -8.60
C LYS A 138 -12.88 -0.90 -8.05
N GLU A 139 -13.08 -0.88 -6.74
CA GLU A 139 -14.14 -0.09 -6.07
C GLU A 139 -13.77 1.40 -5.89
N LEU A 140 -12.48 1.75 -5.95
CA LEU A 140 -11.99 3.09 -5.64
C LEU A 140 -12.01 4.02 -6.85
N SER A 141 -12.29 5.31 -6.62
CA SER A 141 -12.11 6.36 -7.63
C SER A 141 -10.64 6.49 -8.05
N PRO A 142 -10.34 7.00 -9.28
CA PRO A 142 -8.97 7.14 -9.77
C PRO A 142 -8.04 7.90 -8.83
N ALA A 143 -8.52 9.00 -8.22
CA ALA A 143 -7.75 9.79 -7.26
C ALA A 143 -7.39 9.01 -6.00
N LYS A 144 -8.35 8.26 -5.41
CA LYS A 144 -8.09 7.39 -4.25
C LYS A 144 -7.16 6.23 -4.60
N ARG A 145 -7.29 5.67 -5.81
CA ARG A 145 -6.40 4.62 -6.31
C ARG A 145 -4.96 5.13 -6.39
N LEU A 146 -4.76 6.33 -6.92
CA LEU A 146 -3.45 6.97 -6.99
C LEU A 146 -2.87 7.22 -5.57
N ALA A 147 -3.67 7.76 -4.65
CA ALA A 147 -3.28 7.95 -3.26
C ALA A 147 -2.91 6.61 -2.58
N GLY A 148 -3.72 5.56 -2.77
CA GLY A 148 -3.43 4.21 -2.26
C GLY A 148 -2.12 3.64 -2.80
N SER A 149 -1.83 3.88 -4.08
CA SER A 149 -0.60 3.43 -4.72
C SER A 149 0.64 4.20 -4.25
N LEU A 150 0.59 5.54 -4.20
CA LEU A 150 1.77 6.38 -3.94
C LEU A 150 2.04 6.59 -2.45
N ILE A 151 1.00 6.85 -1.66
CA ILE A 151 1.15 7.19 -0.22
C ILE A 151 1.19 5.93 0.63
N PHE A 152 0.23 5.03 0.42
CA PHE A 152 0.06 3.83 1.25
C PHE A 152 0.74 2.60 0.66
N CYS A 153 1.13 2.62 -0.61
CA CYS A 153 1.80 1.52 -1.31
C CYS A 153 1.02 0.19 -1.20
N PHE A 154 -0.30 0.24 -1.35
CA PHE A 154 -1.13 -0.95 -1.23
C PHE A 154 -1.01 -1.89 -2.43
N TRP A 155 -0.82 -1.37 -3.65
CA TRP A 155 -0.69 -2.11 -4.92
C TRP A 155 0.40 -1.58 -5.84
#